data_c10b4d0c42e7bdafac8cdb1c8fa34726
#
_entry.id   c10b4d0c42e7bdafac8cdb1c8fa34726
#
_cell.length_a   1.000
_cell.length_b   1.000
_cell.length_c   1.000
_cell.angle_alpha   90.00
_cell.angle_beta   90.00
_cell.angle_gamma   90.00
#
_symmetry.space_group_name_H-M   'P 1'
#
loop_
_entity.id
_entity.type
_entity.pdbx_description
1 polymer ?
#
loop_
_entity_poly.entity_id
_entity_poly.type
_entity_poly.pdbx_seq_one_letter_code
_entity_poly.pdbx_strand_id
1 'polypeptide(L)'
;MALGFAFLYLPIVLLVIYSFNESRLVTVWAGFSTKWYGELFRNQALMDAAWVTIRVGLLSATIATVLGTLAALALTRYTRFRGRILFSGMVYAPLVMPDVITGLSLLLLFVAMNFDRGFWTVTLAHITFSMCFVAVVVRSRLVSFDRSLEEAAMDLGAPPVTTFMKVTLPVILPAVVSAGCLLSPCRSTIW
;
A
#
# COMPACT_ATOMS: atom_id res chain seq x y z
N MET A 1 -18.33 23.22 -3.93
CA MET A 1 -17.79 21.93 -4.43
C MET A 1 -16.94 22.10 -5.68
N ALA A 2 -17.44 22.69 -6.79
CA ALA A 2 -16.69 22.82 -8.04
C ALA A 2 -15.33 23.54 -7.92
N LEU A 3 -15.25 24.65 -7.20
CA LEU A 3 -13.99 25.38 -6.96
C LEU A 3 -12.92 24.54 -6.22
N GLY A 4 -13.31 23.70 -5.27
CA GLY A 4 -12.39 22.82 -4.56
C GLY A 4 -11.81 21.73 -5.47
N PHE A 5 -12.65 21.14 -6.31
CA PHE A 5 -12.17 20.17 -7.32
C PHE A 5 -11.28 20.85 -8.36
N ALA A 6 -11.66 22.03 -8.85
CA ALA A 6 -10.84 22.77 -9.79
C ALA A 6 -9.45 23.08 -9.21
N PHE A 7 -9.36 23.54 -7.96
CA PHE A 7 -8.10 23.80 -7.28
C PHE A 7 -7.23 22.53 -7.13
N LEU A 8 -7.85 21.37 -6.88
CA LEU A 8 -7.14 20.10 -6.73
C LEU A 8 -6.65 19.54 -8.07
N TYR A 9 -7.48 19.62 -9.12
CA TYR A 9 -7.16 19.00 -10.41
C TYR A 9 -6.39 19.91 -11.36
N LEU A 10 -6.47 21.24 -11.20
CA LEU A 10 -5.78 22.20 -12.07
C LEU A 10 -4.27 21.95 -12.18
N PRO A 11 -3.52 21.74 -11.07
CA PRO A 11 -2.09 21.43 -11.16
C PRO A 11 -1.80 20.14 -11.94
N ILE A 12 -2.65 19.12 -11.77
CA ILE A 12 -2.50 17.84 -12.47
C ILE A 12 -2.74 18.02 -13.97
N VAL A 13 -3.79 18.74 -14.33
CA VAL A 13 -4.10 19.05 -15.74
C VAL A 13 -2.96 19.85 -16.37
N LEU A 14 -2.41 20.84 -15.67
CA LEU A 14 -1.25 21.60 -16.14
C LEU A 14 -0.04 20.71 -16.36
N LEU A 15 0.27 19.78 -15.42
CA LEU A 15 1.37 18.83 -15.59
C LEU A 15 1.17 17.94 -16.83
N VAL A 16 -0.06 17.47 -17.07
CA VAL A 16 -0.39 16.67 -18.24
C VAL A 16 -0.19 17.48 -19.53
N ILE A 17 -0.65 18.73 -19.56
CA ILE A 17 -0.46 19.63 -20.73
C ILE A 17 1.04 19.87 -20.98
N TYR A 18 1.79 20.21 -19.93
CA TYR A 18 3.22 20.48 -20.06
C TYR A 18 4.05 19.23 -20.38
N SER A 19 3.54 18.02 -20.15
CA SER A 19 4.22 16.79 -20.58
C SER A 19 4.35 16.68 -22.12
N PHE A 20 3.50 17.39 -22.84
CA PHE A 20 3.56 17.48 -24.30
C PHE A 20 4.36 18.71 -24.80
N ASN A 21 5.01 19.44 -23.91
CA ASN A 21 5.80 20.60 -24.28
C ASN A 21 7.12 20.18 -24.95
N GLU A 22 7.53 20.86 -26.02
CA GLU A 22 8.80 20.62 -26.68
C GLU A 22 10.02 21.08 -25.86
N SER A 23 9.85 22.11 -25.03
CA SER A 23 10.91 22.64 -24.16
C SER A 23 11.19 21.74 -22.98
N ARG A 24 12.47 21.66 -22.56
CA ARG A 24 12.87 21.08 -21.26
C ARG A 24 12.41 21.92 -20.08
N LEU A 25 12.17 23.20 -20.29
CA LEU A 25 11.76 24.11 -19.23
C LEU A 25 10.25 24.04 -19.07
N VAL A 26 9.80 23.69 -17.85
CA VAL A 26 8.37 23.58 -17.53
C VAL A 26 7.65 24.93 -17.56
N THR A 27 8.39 26.03 -17.53
CA THR A 27 7.84 27.40 -17.48
C THR A 27 7.61 28.04 -18.86
N VAL A 28 8.16 27.47 -19.93
CA VAL A 28 8.09 28.03 -21.27
C VAL A 28 7.44 27.03 -22.22
N TRP A 29 6.32 27.43 -22.82
CA TRP A 29 5.67 26.63 -23.86
C TRP A 29 6.34 26.88 -25.21
N ALA A 30 7.04 25.87 -25.73
CA ALA A 30 7.75 25.97 -27.01
C ALA A 30 7.02 25.27 -28.17
N GLY A 31 5.90 24.59 -27.90
CA GLY A 31 5.13 23.86 -28.90
C GLY A 31 4.73 22.47 -28.46
N PHE A 32 3.84 21.83 -29.19
CA PHE A 32 3.38 20.46 -28.92
C PHE A 32 4.37 19.45 -29.47
N SER A 33 4.86 18.56 -28.64
CA SER A 33 5.78 17.49 -29.04
C SER A 33 5.62 16.24 -28.17
N THR A 34 5.74 15.07 -28.78
CA THR A 34 5.74 13.76 -28.11
C THR A 34 7.14 13.15 -28.00
N LYS A 35 8.18 13.90 -28.36
CA LYS A 35 9.57 13.41 -28.44
C LYS A 35 10.07 12.84 -27.11
N TRP A 36 9.65 13.42 -25.98
CA TRP A 36 10.06 12.99 -24.65
C TRP A 36 9.57 11.60 -24.30
N TYR A 37 8.41 11.18 -24.82
CA TYR A 37 7.92 9.82 -24.65
C TYR A 37 8.79 8.82 -25.41
N GLY A 38 9.26 9.17 -26.61
CA GLY A 38 10.21 8.34 -27.35
C GLY A 38 11.58 8.24 -26.67
N GLU A 39 12.09 9.35 -26.12
CA GLU A 39 13.33 9.37 -25.35
C GLU A 39 13.21 8.61 -24.03
N LEU A 40 12.05 8.67 -23.37
CA LEU A 40 11.76 7.91 -22.14
C LEU A 40 11.96 6.41 -22.36
N PHE A 41 11.35 5.86 -23.42
CA PHE A 41 11.46 4.44 -23.75
C PHE A 41 12.86 4.02 -24.21
N ARG A 42 13.67 4.95 -24.70
CA ARG A 42 15.08 4.70 -25.09
C ARG A 42 16.05 4.82 -23.93
N ASN A 43 15.66 5.48 -22.87
CA ASN A 43 16.51 5.66 -21.70
C ASN A 43 16.47 4.41 -20.81
N GLN A 44 17.47 3.54 -21.00
CA GLN A 44 17.57 2.28 -20.24
C GLN A 44 17.61 2.50 -18.74
N ALA A 45 18.32 3.53 -18.24
CA ALA A 45 18.40 3.82 -16.82
C ALA A 45 17.03 4.12 -16.18
N LEU A 46 16.17 4.87 -16.90
CA LEU A 46 14.81 5.13 -16.46
C LEU A 46 13.93 3.88 -16.53
N MET A 47 14.08 3.07 -17.56
CA MET A 47 13.33 1.82 -17.70
C MET A 47 13.72 0.81 -16.62
N ASP A 48 15.00 0.70 -16.30
CA ASP A 48 15.49 -0.17 -15.22
C ASP A 48 14.98 0.32 -13.86
N ALA A 49 15.02 1.61 -13.59
CA ALA A 49 14.47 2.20 -12.37
C ALA A 49 12.95 1.95 -12.24
N ALA A 50 12.20 2.13 -13.33
CA ALA A 50 10.77 1.83 -13.36
C ALA A 50 10.48 0.36 -13.10
N TRP A 51 11.29 -0.54 -13.66
CA TRP A 51 11.16 -1.98 -13.44
C TRP A 51 11.43 -2.39 -12.00
N VAL A 52 12.47 -1.80 -11.37
CA VAL A 52 12.74 -2.01 -9.94
C VAL A 52 11.58 -1.50 -9.10
N THR A 53 11.05 -0.31 -9.39
CA THR A 53 9.92 0.27 -8.67
C THR A 53 8.68 -0.62 -8.74
N ILE A 54 8.36 -1.15 -9.92
CA ILE A 54 7.22 -2.07 -10.11
C ILE A 54 7.42 -3.34 -9.30
N ARG A 55 8.61 -3.92 -9.33
CA ARG A 55 8.93 -5.14 -8.56
C ARG A 55 8.82 -4.92 -7.06
N VAL A 56 9.41 -3.84 -6.54
CA VAL A 56 9.31 -3.46 -5.12
C VAL A 56 7.85 -3.24 -4.75
N GLY A 57 7.10 -2.48 -5.55
CA GLY A 57 5.69 -2.16 -5.30
C GLY A 57 4.80 -3.40 -5.26
N LEU A 58 4.89 -4.28 -6.27
CA LEU A 58 4.09 -5.51 -6.33
C LEU A 58 4.45 -6.47 -5.18
N LEU A 59 5.73 -6.67 -4.93
CA LEU A 59 6.17 -7.59 -3.88
C LEU A 59 5.79 -7.07 -2.49
N SER A 60 6.01 -5.78 -2.22
CA SER A 60 5.63 -5.18 -0.95
C SER A 60 4.11 -5.16 -0.76
N ALA A 61 3.32 -4.82 -1.79
CA ALA A 61 1.87 -4.80 -1.71
C ALA A 61 1.29 -6.19 -1.42
N THR A 62 1.78 -7.23 -2.10
CA THR A 62 1.28 -8.60 -1.87
C THR A 62 1.61 -9.09 -0.47
N ILE A 63 2.85 -8.95 -0.02
CA ILE A 63 3.26 -9.40 1.31
C ILE A 63 2.55 -8.57 2.40
N ALA A 64 2.49 -7.25 2.24
CA ALA A 64 1.79 -6.37 3.17
C ALA A 64 0.29 -6.70 3.27
N THR A 65 -0.36 -7.04 2.16
CA THR A 65 -1.77 -7.43 2.13
C THR A 65 -2.00 -8.71 2.91
N VAL A 66 -1.16 -9.71 2.73
CA VAL A 66 -1.25 -10.97 3.49
C VAL A 66 -1.01 -10.74 4.98
N LEU A 67 0.11 -10.09 5.34
CA LEU A 67 0.46 -9.84 6.74
C LEU A 67 -0.53 -8.92 7.44
N GLY A 68 -0.99 -7.86 6.77
CA GLY A 68 -1.98 -6.93 7.30
C GLY A 68 -3.34 -7.58 7.52
N THR A 69 -3.77 -8.46 6.60
CA THR A 69 -5.00 -9.24 6.76
C THR A 69 -4.89 -10.20 7.94
N LEU A 70 -3.78 -10.92 8.08
CA LEU A 70 -3.53 -11.79 9.22
C LEU A 70 -3.49 -11.01 10.54
N ALA A 71 -2.85 -9.85 10.58
CA ALA A 71 -2.83 -8.98 11.76
C ALA A 71 -4.23 -8.49 12.12
N ALA A 72 -5.03 -8.08 11.14
CA ALA A 72 -6.43 -7.67 11.33
C ALA A 72 -7.29 -8.81 11.90
N LEU A 73 -7.15 -10.02 11.37
CA LEU A 73 -7.81 -11.23 11.87
C LEU A 73 -7.40 -11.53 13.29
N ALA A 74 -6.10 -11.51 13.58
CA ALA A 74 -5.58 -11.77 14.93
C ALA A 74 -6.16 -10.78 15.95
N LEU A 75 -6.16 -9.49 15.64
CA LEU A 75 -6.67 -8.44 16.53
C LEU A 75 -8.20 -8.47 16.69
N THR A 76 -8.93 -8.99 15.71
CA THR A 76 -10.41 -9.01 15.72
C THR A 76 -10.94 -10.30 16.32
N ARG A 77 -10.33 -11.46 16.00
CA ARG A 77 -10.82 -12.78 16.42
C ARG A 77 -10.29 -13.20 17.79
N TYR A 78 -9.01 -12.90 18.05
CA TYR A 78 -8.39 -13.25 19.32
C TYR A 78 -8.42 -12.04 20.26
N THR A 79 -9.52 -11.92 21.03
CA THR A 79 -9.73 -10.77 21.95
C THR A 79 -8.87 -10.84 23.20
N ARG A 80 -8.42 -12.03 23.60
CA ARG A 80 -7.66 -12.27 24.84
C ARG A 80 -6.40 -13.10 24.58
N PHE A 81 -5.28 -12.44 24.31
CA PHE A 81 -3.96 -13.07 24.33
C PHE A 81 -2.94 -12.16 25.03
N ARG A 82 -1.91 -12.78 25.64
CA ARG A 82 -0.81 -12.04 26.28
C ARG A 82 -0.06 -11.22 25.24
N GLY A 83 0.11 -9.92 25.50
CA GLY A 83 0.81 -9.03 24.57
C GLY A 83 -0.07 -8.38 23.48
N ARG A 84 -1.40 -8.53 23.52
CA ARG A 84 -2.32 -7.92 22.55
C ARG A 84 -2.16 -6.41 22.45
N ILE A 85 -1.95 -5.71 23.57
CA ILE A 85 -1.75 -4.26 23.59
C ILE A 85 -0.46 -3.90 22.85
N LEU A 86 0.63 -4.62 23.15
CA LEU A 86 1.91 -4.41 22.48
C LEU A 86 1.80 -4.70 20.98
N PHE A 87 1.20 -5.82 20.59
CA PHE A 87 0.99 -6.18 19.19
C PHE A 87 0.13 -5.15 18.45
N SER A 88 -0.97 -4.69 19.08
CA SER A 88 -1.81 -3.62 18.53
C SER A 88 -1.03 -2.33 18.37
N GLY A 89 -0.23 -1.93 19.37
CA GLY A 89 0.64 -0.77 19.31
C GLY A 89 1.64 -0.86 18.16
N MET A 90 2.32 -1.99 18.00
CA MET A 90 3.29 -2.20 16.90
C MET A 90 2.64 -2.15 15.52
N VAL A 91 1.42 -2.69 15.38
CA VAL A 91 0.69 -2.65 14.10
C VAL A 91 0.24 -1.22 13.76
N TYR A 92 -0.12 -0.40 14.74
CA TYR A 92 -0.62 0.95 14.48
C TYR A 92 0.43 2.06 14.60
N ALA A 93 1.57 1.79 15.23
CA ALA A 93 2.63 2.79 15.44
C ALA A 93 3.06 3.50 14.15
N PRO A 94 3.31 2.81 13.02
CA PRO A 94 3.72 3.47 11.78
C PRO A 94 2.67 4.41 11.18
N LEU A 95 1.38 4.24 11.51
CA LEU A 95 0.31 5.13 11.05
C LEU A 95 0.24 6.45 11.83
N VAL A 96 0.69 6.43 13.08
CA VAL A 96 0.67 7.60 13.97
C VAL A 96 1.94 8.42 13.82
N MET A 97 3.04 7.75 13.50
CA MET A 97 4.35 8.40 13.30
C MET A 97 4.43 9.07 11.92
N PRO A 98 5.04 10.25 11.81
CA PRO A 98 5.34 10.86 10.51
C PRO A 98 6.19 9.91 9.65
N ASP A 99 5.84 9.79 8.37
CA ASP A 99 6.48 8.87 7.41
C ASP A 99 8.00 9.03 7.37
N VAL A 100 8.49 10.28 7.43
CA VAL A 100 9.92 10.61 7.40
C VAL A 100 10.65 10.02 8.62
N ILE A 101 10.05 10.11 9.81
CA ILE A 101 10.65 9.57 11.05
C ILE A 101 10.68 8.05 10.98
N THR A 102 9.61 7.42 10.52
CA THR A 102 9.54 5.96 10.36
C THR A 102 10.57 5.47 9.35
N GLY A 103 10.69 6.14 8.20
CA GLY A 103 11.68 5.81 7.18
C GLY A 103 13.12 5.96 7.68
N LEU A 104 13.42 7.06 8.38
CA LEU A 104 14.74 7.29 8.97
C LEU A 104 15.08 6.25 10.05
N SER A 105 14.12 5.91 10.91
CA SER A 105 14.31 4.89 11.96
C SER A 105 14.62 3.52 11.37
N LEU A 106 13.90 3.11 10.31
CA LEU A 106 14.16 1.86 9.60
C LEU A 106 15.53 1.87 8.91
N LEU A 107 15.92 3.00 8.30
CA LEU A 107 17.23 3.15 7.70
C LEU A 107 18.34 3.00 8.74
N LEU A 108 18.22 3.67 9.89
CA LEU A 108 19.19 3.56 11.00
C LEU A 108 19.25 2.13 11.54
N LEU A 109 18.11 1.45 11.65
CA LEU A 109 18.08 0.05 12.07
C LEU A 109 18.83 -0.84 11.08
N PHE A 110 18.62 -0.70 9.78
CA PHE A 110 19.31 -1.50 8.76
C PHE A 110 20.82 -1.22 8.75
N VAL A 111 21.22 0.05 8.94
CA VAL A 111 22.64 0.40 9.07
C VAL A 111 23.26 -0.21 10.32
N ALA A 112 22.56 -0.16 11.47
CA ALA A 112 23.04 -0.75 12.72
C ALA A 112 23.17 -2.28 12.64
N MET A 113 22.34 -2.93 11.84
CA MET A 113 22.39 -4.37 11.58
C MET A 113 23.36 -4.76 10.47
N ASN A 114 24.10 -3.82 9.88
CA ASN A 114 24.96 -3.99 8.70
C ASN A 114 24.25 -4.65 7.51
N PHE A 115 22.97 -4.33 7.31
CA PHE A 115 22.24 -4.75 6.13
C PHE A 115 22.61 -3.88 4.93
N ASP A 116 22.94 -4.52 3.82
CA ASP A 116 23.23 -3.82 2.57
C ASP A 116 22.00 -3.06 2.07
N ARG A 117 22.21 -1.77 1.75
CA ARG A 117 21.16 -0.91 1.20
C ARG A 117 20.86 -1.32 -0.23
N GLY A 118 19.65 -1.77 -0.48
CA GLY A 118 19.26 -2.26 -1.81
C GLY A 118 17.78 -2.62 -1.88
N PHE A 119 17.46 -3.44 -2.85
CA PHE A 119 16.09 -3.88 -3.15
C PHE A 119 15.34 -4.42 -1.92
N TRP A 120 15.99 -5.26 -1.11
CA TRP A 120 15.35 -5.91 0.04
C TRP A 120 15.06 -4.95 1.19
N THR A 121 15.99 -4.04 1.50
CA THR A 121 15.77 -3.05 2.58
C THR A 121 14.62 -2.11 2.24
N VAL A 122 14.53 -1.64 0.99
CA VAL A 122 13.43 -0.81 0.52
C VAL A 122 12.11 -1.59 0.55
N THR A 123 12.12 -2.84 0.08
CA THR A 123 10.92 -3.71 0.09
C THR A 123 10.42 -3.95 1.52
N LEU A 124 11.30 -4.26 2.47
CA LEU A 124 10.94 -4.48 3.87
C LEU A 124 10.36 -3.22 4.53
N ALA A 125 10.96 -2.05 4.25
CA ALA A 125 10.42 -0.78 4.73
C ALA A 125 9.00 -0.53 4.20
N HIS A 126 8.76 -0.76 2.92
CA HIS A 126 7.43 -0.61 2.31
C HIS A 126 6.43 -1.63 2.87
N ILE A 127 6.84 -2.88 3.11
CA ILE A 127 5.98 -3.90 3.74
C ILE A 127 5.55 -3.43 5.13
N THR A 128 6.49 -2.98 5.95
CA THR A 128 6.23 -2.55 7.33
C THR A 128 5.20 -1.44 7.39
N PHE A 129 5.35 -0.41 6.56
CA PHE A 129 4.42 0.71 6.48
C PHE A 129 3.06 0.31 5.90
N SER A 130 3.08 -0.38 4.77
CA SER A 130 1.87 -0.78 4.04
C SER A 130 1.00 -1.78 4.80
N MET A 131 1.62 -2.70 5.55
CA MET A 131 0.92 -3.69 6.38
C MET A 131 -0.02 -3.03 7.40
N CYS A 132 0.42 -1.92 7.99
CA CYS A 132 -0.37 -1.19 8.98
C CYS A 132 -1.66 -0.63 8.36
N PHE A 133 -1.55 -0.07 7.16
CA PHE A 133 -2.70 0.47 6.43
C PHE A 133 -3.71 -0.62 6.06
N VAL A 134 -3.22 -1.75 5.53
CA VAL A 134 -4.06 -2.92 5.22
C VAL A 134 -4.76 -3.42 6.49
N ALA A 135 -4.04 -3.53 7.60
CA ALA A 135 -4.59 -4.01 8.86
C ALA A 135 -5.77 -3.15 9.34
N VAL A 136 -5.69 -1.82 9.20
CA VAL A 136 -6.80 -0.91 9.55
C VAL A 136 -8.00 -1.10 8.63
N VAL A 137 -7.78 -1.11 7.31
CA VAL A 137 -8.86 -1.23 6.32
C VAL A 137 -9.58 -2.58 6.47
N VAL A 138 -8.85 -3.67 6.57
CA VAL A 138 -9.43 -5.01 6.74
C VAL A 138 -10.12 -5.15 8.09
N ARG A 139 -9.52 -4.61 9.17
CA ARG A 139 -10.13 -4.64 10.49
C ARG A 139 -11.44 -3.87 10.54
N SER A 140 -11.55 -2.71 9.91
CA SER A 140 -12.80 -1.95 9.85
C SER A 140 -13.93 -2.77 9.22
N ARG A 141 -13.62 -3.54 8.20
CA ARG A 141 -14.58 -4.44 7.55
C ARG A 141 -14.93 -5.65 8.42
N LEU A 142 -13.94 -6.25 9.09
CA LEU A 142 -14.17 -7.39 10.01
C LEU A 142 -15.01 -7.02 11.22
N VAL A 143 -14.90 -5.79 11.72
CA VAL A 143 -15.71 -5.30 12.85
C VAL A 143 -17.16 -5.09 12.43
N SER A 144 -17.42 -4.66 11.20
CA SER A 144 -18.77 -4.49 10.65
C SER A 144 -19.41 -5.81 10.16
N PHE A 145 -18.64 -6.91 10.18
CA PHE A 145 -19.11 -8.22 9.72
C PHE A 145 -19.93 -8.91 10.80
N ASP A 146 -21.12 -9.38 10.43
CA ASP A 146 -21.98 -10.14 11.34
C ASP A 146 -21.43 -11.56 11.57
N ARG A 147 -21.08 -11.87 12.80
CA ARG A 147 -20.55 -13.17 13.22
C ARG A 147 -21.56 -14.31 13.11
N SER A 148 -22.84 -14.00 13.10
CA SER A 148 -23.90 -15.01 12.99
C SER A 148 -23.76 -15.86 11.74
N LEU A 149 -23.22 -15.29 10.64
CA LEU A 149 -22.96 -16.02 9.40
C LEU A 149 -21.89 -17.10 9.54
N GLU A 150 -20.86 -16.85 10.36
CA GLU A 150 -19.82 -17.84 10.65
C GLU A 150 -20.33 -18.92 11.60
N GLU A 151 -21.09 -18.51 12.62
CA GLU A 151 -21.70 -19.42 13.59
C GLU A 151 -22.69 -20.36 12.88
N ALA A 152 -23.54 -19.84 12.00
CA ALA A 152 -24.45 -20.66 11.20
C ALA A 152 -23.73 -21.65 10.28
N ALA A 153 -22.60 -21.25 9.68
CA ALA A 153 -21.80 -22.16 8.86
C ALA A 153 -21.15 -23.27 9.71
N MET A 154 -20.70 -22.94 10.91
CA MET A 154 -20.12 -23.93 11.84
C MET A 154 -21.18 -24.87 12.41
N ASP A 155 -22.39 -24.38 12.68
CA ASP A 155 -23.54 -25.21 13.11
C ASP A 155 -23.94 -26.22 12.03
N LEU A 156 -23.75 -25.89 10.77
CA LEU A 156 -23.92 -26.81 9.64
C LEU A 156 -22.74 -27.80 9.47
N GLY A 157 -21.81 -27.83 10.42
CA GLY A 157 -20.68 -28.76 10.42
C GLY A 157 -19.45 -28.32 9.63
N ALA A 158 -19.38 -27.06 9.16
CA ALA A 158 -18.21 -26.57 8.44
C ALA A 158 -17.03 -26.36 9.42
N PRO A 159 -15.83 -26.90 9.15
CA PRO A 159 -14.66 -26.64 9.96
C PRO A 159 -14.24 -25.16 9.87
N PRO A 160 -13.54 -24.60 10.88
CA PRO A 160 -13.20 -23.17 10.96
C PRO A 160 -12.46 -22.61 9.73
N VAL A 161 -11.57 -23.43 9.14
CA VAL A 161 -10.83 -23.04 7.93
C VAL A 161 -11.76 -22.92 6.72
N THR A 162 -12.71 -23.84 6.59
CA THR A 162 -13.69 -23.81 5.48
C THR A 162 -14.65 -22.63 5.65
N THR A 163 -15.10 -22.36 6.88
CA THR A 163 -15.93 -21.21 7.22
C THR A 163 -15.18 -19.91 6.86
N PHE A 164 -13.91 -19.79 7.23
CA PHE A 164 -13.11 -18.64 6.86
C PHE A 164 -13.01 -18.47 5.34
N MET A 165 -12.66 -19.52 4.60
CA MET A 165 -12.44 -19.47 3.16
C MET A 165 -13.73 -19.22 2.36
N LYS A 166 -14.87 -19.80 2.80
CA LYS A 166 -16.12 -19.76 2.04
C LYS A 166 -17.08 -18.64 2.49
N VAL A 167 -16.96 -18.18 3.72
CA VAL A 167 -17.88 -17.16 4.29
C VAL A 167 -17.14 -15.86 4.56
N THR A 168 -16.11 -15.89 5.42
CA THR A 168 -15.43 -14.67 5.86
C THR A 168 -14.62 -14.02 4.75
N LEU A 169 -13.77 -14.80 4.07
CA LEU A 169 -12.85 -14.29 3.05
C LEU A 169 -13.58 -13.61 1.87
N PRO A 170 -14.65 -14.18 1.27
CA PRO A 170 -15.36 -13.51 0.19
C PRO A 170 -15.99 -12.19 0.60
N VAL A 171 -16.46 -12.06 1.83
CA VAL A 171 -17.06 -10.82 2.35
C VAL A 171 -16.02 -9.73 2.61
N ILE A 172 -14.83 -10.10 3.07
CA ILE A 172 -13.75 -9.13 3.29
C ILE A 172 -12.89 -8.91 2.05
N LEU A 173 -12.99 -9.77 1.03
CA LEU A 173 -12.17 -9.72 -0.19
C LEU A 173 -12.18 -8.35 -0.88
N PRO A 174 -13.33 -7.65 -1.04
CA PRO A 174 -13.34 -6.31 -1.61
C PRO A 174 -12.48 -5.30 -0.82
N ALA A 175 -12.45 -5.42 0.52
CA ALA A 175 -11.61 -4.56 1.36
C ALA A 175 -10.12 -4.95 1.25
N VAL A 176 -9.81 -6.25 1.17
CA VAL A 176 -8.44 -6.75 0.96
C VAL A 176 -7.90 -6.31 -0.39
N VAL A 177 -8.70 -6.48 -1.45
CA VAL A 177 -8.32 -6.07 -2.81
C VAL A 177 -8.18 -4.54 -2.91
N SER A 178 -9.11 -3.77 -2.35
CA SER A 178 -9.01 -2.31 -2.36
C SER A 178 -7.78 -1.80 -1.60
N ALA A 179 -7.46 -2.40 -0.44
CA ALA A 179 -6.26 -2.07 0.31
C ALA A 179 -4.98 -2.44 -0.48
N GLY A 180 -4.94 -3.62 -1.10
CA GLY A 180 -3.84 -4.05 -1.96
C GLY A 180 -3.65 -3.17 -3.21
N CYS A 181 -4.74 -2.78 -3.87
CA CYS A 181 -4.71 -1.87 -5.02
C CYS A 181 -4.23 -0.46 -4.64
N LEU A 182 -4.61 0.05 -3.46
CA LEU A 182 -4.12 1.33 -2.96
C LEU A 182 -2.62 1.34 -2.69
N LEU A 183 -2.03 0.17 -2.44
CA LEU A 183 -0.60 -0.02 -2.22
C LEU A 183 0.17 -0.39 -3.50
N SER A 184 -0.54 -0.67 -4.59
CA SER A 184 0.03 -0.96 -5.90
C SER A 184 0.92 0.18 -6.41
N PRO A 185 1.90 -0.08 -7.30
CA PRO A 185 2.89 0.90 -7.77
C PRO A 185 2.31 2.20 -8.34
N CYS A 186 1.03 2.26 -8.65
CA CYS A 186 0.36 3.51 -9.02
C CYS A 186 0.42 4.60 -7.93
N ARG A 187 0.58 4.23 -6.65
CA ARG A 187 0.74 5.21 -5.56
C ARG A 187 2.20 5.50 -5.23
N SER A 188 3.10 4.55 -5.42
CA SER A 188 4.54 4.71 -5.12
C SER A 188 5.26 5.65 -6.08
N THR A 189 4.65 6.00 -7.22
CA THR A 189 5.20 6.93 -8.23
C THR A 189 4.91 8.41 -7.95
N ILE A 190 4.26 8.75 -6.82
CA ILE A 190 3.85 10.13 -6.50
C ILE A 190 4.81 10.81 -5.51
N TRP A 191 5.91 10.15 -5.10
CA TRP A 191 6.94 10.74 -4.20
C TRP A 191 8.30 10.79 -4.86
#